data_915a25351adc832d374af8119a4d60ca
#
_entry.id   915a25351adc832d374af8119a4d60ca
#
_cell.length_a   1.000
_cell.length_b   1.000
_cell.length_c   1.000
_cell.angle_alpha   90.00
_cell.angle_beta   90.00
_cell.angle_gamma   90.00
#
_symmetry.space_group_name_H-M   'P 1'
#
loop_
_entity.id
_entity.type
_entity.pdbx_description
1 polymer ?
#
loop_
_entity_poly.entity_id
_entity_poly.type
_entity_poly.pdbx_seq_one_letter_code
_entity_poly.pdbx_strand_id
1 'polypeptide(L)'
;MSRSLVVLPDDSAKPILDAINNARKSIRVKMFVFSDPALLSAVIAATRRRVKVRIMLNPTRRSGKAENEHSRKILQAAGVEVIDSNPAFGMTHEKSMVVDDATAFVKSLNWETKNLTVTRDYAVVTTHRHEVREIIECFEADWKRKSFDAGEDAHLIWCTGNGRERIARFIDQAKDSIFLQNERYQDAVIIERLVRAACRGIKVHVMARPPHKLQKDKLTEGVGGLRTMADVGIKVHKLK
;
A
#
# COMPACT_ATOMS: atom_id res chain seq x y z
N MET A 1 3.37 -22.51 4.45
CA MET A 1 2.95 -21.30 3.73
C MET A 1 3.04 -20.13 4.69
N SER A 2 3.86 -19.17 4.43
CA SER A 2 4.07 -18.13 5.41
C SER A 2 3.77 -16.75 4.82
N ARG A 3 3.01 -15.98 5.56
CA ARG A 3 3.07 -14.54 5.49
C ARG A 3 4.08 -14.07 6.52
N SER A 4 4.87 -13.05 6.18
CA SER A 4 5.72 -12.34 7.13
C SER A 4 5.48 -10.85 7.03
N LEU A 5 5.82 -10.13 8.09
CA LEU A 5 5.68 -8.70 8.18
C LEU A 5 7.08 -8.08 8.24
N VAL A 6 7.30 -7.07 7.41
CA VAL A 6 8.46 -6.17 7.49
C VAL A 6 7.99 -4.86 8.10
N VAL A 7 8.64 -4.43 9.17
CA VAL A 7 8.28 -3.21 9.91
C VAL A 7 9.41 -2.19 9.76
N LEU A 8 9.15 -1.10 9.07
CA LEU A 8 10.15 -0.06 8.85
C LEU A 8 10.07 1.04 9.93
N PRO A 9 11.19 1.64 10.31
CA PRO A 9 12.54 1.41 9.80
C PRO A 9 13.27 0.23 10.48
N ASP A 10 12.64 -0.47 11.45
CA ASP A 10 13.30 -1.43 12.35
C ASP A 10 13.95 -2.60 11.58
N ASP A 11 13.24 -3.17 10.60
CA ASP A 11 13.74 -4.28 9.77
C ASP A 11 14.58 -3.81 8.56
N SER A 12 14.75 -2.49 8.39
CA SER A 12 15.42 -1.87 7.24
C SER A 12 14.81 -2.25 5.87
N ALA A 13 15.38 -1.71 4.79
CA ALA A 13 14.98 -2.07 3.42
C ALA A 13 15.53 -3.43 2.95
N LYS A 14 16.34 -4.10 3.77
CA LYS A 14 17.06 -5.32 3.39
C LYS A 14 16.16 -6.43 2.81
N PRO A 15 14.99 -6.77 3.38
CA PRO A 15 14.13 -7.81 2.82
C PRO A 15 13.64 -7.48 1.40
N ILE A 16 13.39 -6.21 1.10
CA ILE A 16 12.96 -5.77 -0.24
C ILE A 16 14.15 -5.84 -1.21
N LEU A 17 15.31 -5.33 -0.81
CA LEU A 17 16.54 -5.37 -1.61
C LEU A 17 16.99 -6.81 -1.90
N ASP A 18 16.96 -7.69 -0.89
CA ASP A 18 17.31 -9.10 -1.06
C ASP A 18 16.38 -9.80 -2.06
N ALA A 19 15.08 -9.54 -2.01
CA ALA A 19 14.13 -10.09 -2.97
C ALA A 19 14.43 -9.64 -4.41
N ILE A 20 14.74 -8.37 -4.62
CA ILE A 20 15.12 -7.83 -5.93
C ILE A 20 16.47 -8.41 -6.39
N ASN A 21 17.45 -8.47 -5.51
CA ASN A 21 18.79 -8.96 -5.83
C ASN A 21 18.83 -10.46 -6.16
N ASN A 22 17.95 -11.25 -5.54
CA ASN A 22 17.85 -12.69 -5.75
C ASN A 22 16.86 -13.08 -6.87
N ALA A 23 16.14 -12.13 -7.45
CA ALA A 23 15.23 -12.39 -8.56
C ALA A 23 15.94 -13.03 -9.75
N ARG A 24 15.29 -14.06 -10.34
CA ARG A 24 15.85 -14.87 -11.44
C ARG A 24 15.03 -14.80 -12.73
N LYS A 25 13.72 -14.55 -12.64
CA LYS A 25 12.81 -14.60 -13.80
C LYS A 25 12.13 -13.27 -14.06
N SER A 26 11.44 -12.72 -13.06
CA SER A 26 10.62 -11.53 -13.25
C SER A 26 10.45 -10.70 -11.99
N ILE A 27 10.31 -9.39 -12.19
CA ILE A 27 9.88 -8.44 -11.16
C ILE A 27 8.76 -7.58 -11.74
N ARG A 28 7.60 -7.54 -11.04
CA ARG A 28 6.49 -6.63 -11.35
C ARG A 28 6.35 -5.65 -10.20
N VAL A 29 6.25 -4.38 -10.49
CA VAL A 29 6.10 -3.32 -9.48
C VAL A 29 4.97 -2.39 -9.85
N LYS A 30 4.05 -2.12 -8.91
CA LYS A 30 3.23 -0.92 -8.92
C LYS A 30 3.72 -0.01 -7.81
N MET A 31 4.00 1.26 -8.11
CA MET A 31 4.55 2.19 -7.14
C MET A 31 4.00 3.60 -7.34
N PHE A 32 3.57 4.21 -6.24
CA PHE A 32 3.08 5.58 -6.26
C PHE A 32 4.22 6.59 -6.41
N VAL A 33 5.28 6.47 -5.58
CA VAL A 33 6.53 7.24 -5.73
C VAL A 33 7.72 6.31 -5.62
N PHE A 34 8.62 6.39 -6.60
CA PHE A 34 9.85 5.61 -6.66
C PHE A 34 11.05 6.52 -6.93
N SER A 35 11.80 6.85 -5.88
CA SER A 35 12.95 7.76 -5.96
C SER A 35 14.18 7.29 -5.16
N ASP A 36 14.08 6.19 -4.41
CA ASP A 36 15.20 5.70 -3.60
C ASP A 36 16.34 5.17 -4.48
N PRO A 37 17.57 5.69 -4.33
CA PRO A 37 18.70 5.33 -5.20
C PRO A 37 19.12 3.87 -5.08
N ALA A 38 19.03 3.26 -3.88
CA ALA A 38 19.44 1.88 -3.66
C ALA A 38 18.48 0.91 -4.36
N LEU A 39 17.17 1.16 -4.26
CA LEU A 39 16.16 0.38 -4.95
C LEU A 39 16.18 0.58 -6.46
N LEU A 40 16.45 1.80 -6.97
CA LEU A 40 16.68 2.05 -8.39
C LEU A 40 17.87 1.23 -8.90
N SER A 41 18.99 1.27 -8.20
CA SER A 41 20.19 0.53 -8.55
C SER A 41 19.96 -0.98 -8.55
N ALA A 42 19.24 -1.51 -7.55
CA ALA A 42 18.92 -2.94 -7.44
C ALA A 42 18.04 -3.41 -8.61
N VAL A 43 17.03 -2.63 -9.00
CA VAL A 43 16.14 -2.91 -10.14
C VAL A 43 16.93 -2.90 -11.45
N ILE A 44 17.79 -1.92 -11.67
CA ILE A 44 18.65 -1.83 -12.86
C ILE A 44 19.61 -3.03 -12.92
N ALA A 45 20.20 -3.40 -11.78
CA ALA A 45 21.07 -4.57 -11.71
C ALA A 45 20.30 -5.87 -12.03
N ALA A 46 19.03 -6.00 -11.63
CA ALA A 46 18.17 -7.13 -11.99
C ALA A 46 17.96 -7.20 -13.51
N THR A 47 17.69 -6.07 -14.17
CA THR A 47 17.55 -6.00 -15.64
C THR A 47 18.85 -6.43 -16.34
N ARG A 48 20.00 -6.00 -15.85
CA ARG A 48 21.32 -6.44 -16.38
C ARG A 48 21.55 -7.95 -16.23
N ARG A 49 20.96 -8.59 -15.21
CA ARG A 49 20.93 -10.05 -15.05
C ARG A 49 19.91 -10.75 -15.95
N ARG A 50 19.24 -10.02 -16.85
CA ARG A 50 18.18 -10.50 -17.76
C ARG A 50 16.89 -10.90 -17.03
N VAL A 51 16.66 -10.41 -15.83
CA VAL A 51 15.35 -10.51 -15.16
C VAL A 51 14.37 -9.60 -15.90
N LYS A 52 13.19 -10.12 -16.23
CA LYS A 52 12.13 -9.31 -16.88
C LYS A 52 11.52 -8.36 -15.86
N VAL A 53 11.84 -7.07 -15.93
CA VAL A 53 11.35 -6.05 -15.01
C VAL A 53 10.28 -5.18 -15.67
N ARG A 54 9.09 -5.12 -15.06
CA ARG A 54 7.98 -4.26 -15.48
C ARG A 54 7.49 -3.41 -14.33
N ILE A 55 7.38 -2.11 -14.55
CA ILE A 55 7.01 -1.14 -13.51
C ILE A 55 5.86 -0.26 -13.99
N MET A 56 4.82 -0.14 -13.17
CA MET A 56 3.79 0.90 -13.29
C MET A 56 4.04 1.97 -12.25
N LEU A 57 4.15 3.22 -12.70
CA LEU A 57 4.32 4.38 -11.84
C LEU A 57 3.10 5.29 -11.93
N ASN A 58 2.66 5.84 -10.80
CA ASN A 58 1.64 6.88 -10.82
C ASN A 58 2.22 8.14 -11.50
N PRO A 59 1.58 8.69 -12.55
CA PRO A 59 2.18 9.77 -13.34
C PRO A 59 2.33 11.07 -12.54
N THR A 60 1.27 11.48 -11.84
CA THR A 60 1.25 12.75 -11.10
C THR A 60 0.48 12.62 -9.78
N ARG A 61 0.83 13.41 -8.78
CA ARG A 61 -0.01 13.60 -7.59
C ARG A 61 -1.24 14.48 -7.95
N ARG A 62 -2.25 14.51 -7.07
CA ARG A 62 -3.37 15.45 -7.19
C ARG A 62 -2.94 16.93 -7.33
N SER A 63 -1.77 17.28 -6.80
CA SER A 63 -1.15 18.60 -6.95
C SER A 63 -0.53 18.86 -8.33
N GLY A 64 -0.58 17.92 -9.27
CA GLY A 64 0.08 18.00 -10.58
C GLY A 64 1.58 17.69 -10.56
N LYS A 65 2.18 17.41 -9.39
CA LYS A 65 3.61 17.14 -9.28
C LYS A 65 3.98 15.77 -9.85
N ALA A 66 4.85 15.75 -10.85
CA ALA A 66 5.38 14.54 -11.49
C ALA A 66 6.65 14.04 -10.76
N GLU A 67 6.46 13.33 -9.64
CA GLU A 67 7.58 12.90 -8.78
C GLU A 67 8.39 11.74 -9.35
N ASN A 68 7.84 11.00 -10.31
CA ASN A 68 8.49 9.82 -10.90
C ASN A 68 9.23 10.11 -12.22
N GLU A 69 9.23 11.34 -12.71
CA GLU A 69 9.80 11.64 -14.04
C GLU A 69 11.29 11.31 -14.14
N HIS A 70 12.07 11.69 -13.13
CA HIS A 70 13.50 11.40 -13.07
C HIS A 70 13.78 9.90 -13.02
N SER A 71 13.12 9.19 -12.14
CA SER A 71 13.26 7.74 -11.97
C SER A 71 12.83 6.97 -13.22
N ARG A 72 11.75 7.43 -13.86
CA ARG A 72 11.27 6.88 -15.14
C ARG A 72 12.37 6.94 -16.21
N LYS A 73 12.97 8.11 -16.41
CA LYS A 73 14.04 8.31 -17.40
C LYS A 73 15.22 7.37 -17.14
N ILE A 74 15.66 7.26 -15.90
CA ILE A 74 16.76 6.37 -15.51
C ILE A 74 16.43 4.90 -15.77
N LEU A 75 15.24 4.46 -15.35
CA LEU A 75 14.80 3.08 -15.53
C LEU A 75 14.65 2.71 -17.00
N GLN A 76 14.03 3.57 -17.81
CA GLN A 76 13.86 3.35 -19.26
C GLN A 76 15.21 3.32 -19.98
N ALA A 77 16.14 4.22 -19.65
CA ALA A 77 17.50 4.20 -20.20
C ALA A 77 18.27 2.91 -19.87
N ALA A 78 17.92 2.25 -18.75
CA ALA A 78 18.49 0.96 -18.35
C ALA A 78 17.75 -0.25 -18.96
N GLY A 79 16.77 -0.05 -19.83
CA GLY A 79 16.00 -1.12 -20.48
C GLY A 79 14.86 -1.70 -19.64
N VAL A 80 14.44 -1.03 -18.57
CA VAL A 80 13.26 -1.44 -17.78
C VAL A 80 11.99 -1.02 -18.52
N GLU A 81 11.01 -1.93 -18.61
CA GLU A 81 9.69 -1.60 -19.14
C GLU A 81 8.91 -0.76 -18.10
N VAL A 82 8.74 0.54 -18.36
CA VAL A 82 8.04 1.46 -17.45
C VAL A 82 6.85 2.09 -18.16
N ILE A 83 5.66 1.97 -17.55
CA ILE A 83 4.44 2.64 -18.03
C ILE A 83 3.78 3.44 -16.90
N ASP A 84 2.86 4.32 -17.26
CA ASP A 84 1.96 4.97 -16.30
C ASP A 84 0.93 3.99 -15.77
N SER A 85 0.47 4.21 -14.54
CA SER A 85 -0.64 3.49 -13.97
C SER A 85 -1.92 3.70 -14.81
N ASN A 86 -2.90 2.81 -14.61
CA ASN A 86 -4.13 2.79 -15.41
C ASN A 86 -4.89 4.13 -15.28
N PRO A 87 -5.10 4.87 -16.38
CA PRO A 87 -5.76 6.17 -16.37
C PRO A 87 -7.26 6.12 -16.05
N ALA A 88 -7.87 4.92 -16.02
CA ALA A 88 -9.24 4.75 -15.54
C ALA A 88 -9.39 5.13 -14.06
N PHE A 89 -8.29 5.16 -13.31
CA PHE A 89 -8.26 5.60 -11.92
C PHE A 89 -7.66 7.00 -11.83
N GLY A 90 -8.30 7.90 -11.10
CA GLY A 90 -7.76 9.25 -10.85
C GLY A 90 -6.42 9.25 -10.11
N MET A 91 -6.08 8.13 -9.44
CA MET A 91 -4.80 7.90 -8.78
C MET A 91 -4.63 6.42 -8.47
N THR A 92 -3.47 5.86 -8.76
CA THR A 92 -3.09 4.52 -8.29
C THR A 92 -2.14 4.64 -7.10
N HIS A 93 -2.68 4.46 -5.90
CA HIS A 93 -1.91 4.58 -4.66
C HIS A 93 -1.32 3.25 -4.17
N GLU A 94 -1.46 2.21 -4.95
CA GLU A 94 -0.92 0.87 -4.67
C GLU A 94 0.62 0.89 -4.61
N LYS A 95 1.17 0.08 -3.73
CA LYS A 95 2.61 -0.13 -3.57
C LYS A 95 2.87 -1.63 -3.41
N SER A 96 2.92 -2.32 -4.53
CA SER A 96 3.13 -3.77 -4.57
C SER A 96 4.36 -4.13 -5.38
N MET A 97 4.88 -5.33 -5.12
CA MET A 97 5.93 -5.96 -5.90
C MET A 97 5.70 -7.47 -5.93
N VAL A 98 5.89 -8.09 -7.08
CA VAL A 98 5.91 -9.55 -7.21
C VAL A 98 7.24 -9.97 -7.82
N VAL A 99 7.89 -10.95 -7.20
CA VAL A 99 9.18 -11.50 -7.64
C VAL A 99 8.98 -12.96 -8.06
N ASP A 100 9.43 -13.30 -9.26
CA ASP A 100 9.49 -14.64 -9.83
C ASP A 100 8.17 -15.41 -9.83
N ASP A 101 7.02 -14.68 -9.81
CA ASP A 101 5.68 -15.22 -9.70
C ASP A 101 5.43 -16.08 -8.45
N ALA A 102 6.28 -15.93 -7.44
CA ALA A 102 6.31 -16.77 -6.25
C ALA A 102 6.19 -15.98 -4.94
N THR A 103 6.69 -14.76 -4.89
CA THR A 103 6.69 -13.93 -3.68
C THR A 103 6.10 -12.56 -3.98
N ALA A 104 5.12 -12.14 -3.20
CA ALA A 104 4.53 -10.82 -3.33
C ALA A 104 4.72 -9.98 -2.07
N PHE A 105 4.88 -8.68 -2.28
CA PHE A 105 4.98 -7.65 -1.25
C PHE A 105 3.83 -6.67 -1.43
N VAL A 106 3.01 -6.50 -0.41
CA VAL A 106 1.99 -5.44 -0.31
C VAL A 106 2.42 -4.46 0.76
N LYS A 107 2.59 -3.20 0.40
CA LYS A 107 3.32 -2.22 1.22
C LYS A 107 2.50 -0.96 1.48
N SER A 108 2.73 -0.31 2.63
CA SER A 108 2.25 1.04 2.90
C SER A 108 3.21 2.12 2.37
N LEU A 109 4.50 1.78 2.27
CA LEU A 109 5.59 2.72 1.94
C LEU A 109 5.72 2.99 0.44
N ASN A 110 6.06 4.22 0.11
CA ASN A 110 6.69 4.55 -1.16
C ASN A 110 8.15 4.08 -1.18
N TRP A 111 8.71 3.94 -2.34
CA TRP A 111 10.16 3.71 -2.50
C TRP A 111 10.92 5.05 -2.51
N GLU A 112 10.84 5.76 -1.39
CA GLU A 112 11.59 6.98 -1.06
C GLU A 112 12.47 6.69 0.16
N THR A 113 13.67 7.20 0.19
CA THR A 113 14.64 6.93 1.29
C THR A 113 14.05 7.22 2.67
N LYS A 114 13.29 8.30 2.82
CA LYS A 114 12.64 8.64 4.10
C LYS A 114 11.64 7.58 4.58
N ASN A 115 10.94 6.91 3.65
CA ASN A 115 9.98 5.85 4.00
C ASN A 115 10.68 4.54 4.39
N LEU A 116 11.92 4.37 3.96
CA LEU A 116 12.72 3.19 4.30
C LEU A 116 13.48 3.36 5.63
N THR A 117 13.79 4.61 6.02
CA THR A 117 14.74 4.89 7.11
C THR A 117 14.17 5.70 8.28
N VAL A 118 13.04 6.38 8.10
CA VAL A 118 12.52 7.36 9.09
C VAL A 118 11.07 7.08 9.48
N THR A 119 10.19 6.80 8.49
CA THR A 119 8.77 6.65 8.77
C THR A 119 8.41 5.24 9.20
N ARG A 120 7.39 5.12 10.07
CA ARG A 120 6.78 3.84 10.41
C ARG A 120 5.91 3.38 9.25
N ASP A 121 6.35 2.35 8.57
CA ASP A 121 5.70 1.75 7.42
C ASP A 121 5.77 0.22 7.49
N TYR A 122 4.95 -0.45 6.68
CA TYR A 122 4.80 -1.90 6.74
C TYR A 122 4.83 -2.51 5.34
N ALA A 123 5.34 -3.74 5.26
CA ALA A 123 5.19 -4.58 4.09
C ALA A 123 4.78 -6.00 4.53
N VAL A 124 3.66 -6.46 4.03
CA VAL A 124 3.28 -7.88 4.13
C VAL A 124 3.93 -8.62 2.97
N VAL A 125 4.70 -9.64 3.28
CA VAL A 125 5.31 -10.54 2.31
C VAL A 125 4.53 -11.84 2.32
N THR A 126 4.09 -12.30 1.15
CA THR A 126 3.35 -13.56 1.02
C THR A 126 3.91 -14.45 -0.08
N THR A 127 3.93 -15.74 0.18
CA THR A 127 4.18 -16.81 -0.80
C THR A 127 2.92 -17.66 -1.06
N HIS A 128 1.78 -17.21 -0.57
CA HIS A 128 0.52 -17.90 -0.77
C HIS A 128 0.10 -17.79 -2.25
N ARG A 129 -0.01 -18.92 -2.93
CA ARG A 129 -0.18 -18.97 -4.40
C ARG A 129 -1.39 -18.20 -4.90
N HIS A 130 -2.53 -18.25 -4.20
CA HIS A 130 -3.74 -17.51 -4.61
C HIS A 130 -3.55 -16.00 -4.48
N GLU A 131 -2.95 -15.53 -3.39
CA GLU A 131 -2.68 -14.10 -3.18
C GLU A 131 -1.69 -13.55 -4.21
N VAL A 132 -0.59 -14.28 -4.45
CA VAL A 132 0.40 -13.91 -5.47
C VAL A 132 -0.26 -13.84 -6.86
N ARG A 133 -1.11 -14.83 -7.19
CA ARG A 133 -1.84 -14.86 -8.46
C ARG A 133 -2.80 -13.67 -8.60
N GLU A 134 -3.60 -13.35 -7.57
CA GLU A 134 -4.50 -12.20 -7.59
C GLU A 134 -3.73 -10.89 -7.88
N ILE A 135 -2.56 -10.69 -7.25
CA ILE A 135 -1.74 -9.51 -7.47
C ILE A 135 -1.20 -9.48 -8.91
N ILE A 136 -0.78 -10.62 -9.45
CA ILE A 136 -0.33 -10.73 -10.85
C ILE A 136 -1.47 -10.42 -11.80
N GLU A 137 -2.64 -11.02 -11.61
CA GLU A 137 -3.81 -10.82 -12.47
C GLU A 137 -4.25 -9.34 -12.50
N CYS A 138 -4.28 -8.68 -11.33
CA CYS A 138 -4.53 -7.25 -11.24
C CYS A 138 -3.44 -6.44 -11.96
N PHE A 139 -2.16 -6.79 -11.78
CA PHE A 139 -1.07 -6.14 -12.49
C PHE A 139 -1.22 -6.27 -14.01
N GLU A 140 -1.50 -7.48 -14.52
CA GLU A 140 -1.64 -7.73 -15.94
C GLU A 140 -2.88 -7.04 -16.55
N ALA A 141 -3.98 -6.97 -15.80
CA ALA A 141 -5.17 -6.23 -16.21
C ALA A 141 -4.86 -4.73 -16.35
N ASP A 142 -4.26 -4.12 -15.34
CA ASP A 142 -3.86 -2.71 -15.38
C ASP A 142 -2.81 -2.42 -16.45
N TRP A 143 -1.85 -3.34 -16.66
CA TRP A 143 -0.84 -3.23 -17.72
C TRP A 143 -1.48 -3.18 -19.11
N LYS A 144 -2.52 -3.97 -19.31
CA LYS A 144 -3.28 -4.05 -20.56
C LYS A 144 -4.45 -3.09 -20.65
N ARG A 145 -4.63 -2.20 -19.65
CA ARG A 145 -5.76 -1.25 -19.58
C ARG A 145 -7.13 -1.94 -19.59
N LYS A 146 -7.22 -3.10 -18.94
CA LYS A 146 -8.45 -3.87 -18.77
C LYS A 146 -8.97 -3.71 -17.35
N SER A 147 -10.28 -3.95 -17.17
CA SER A 147 -10.88 -4.08 -15.83
C SER A 147 -10.33 -5.31 -15.12
N PHE A 148 -10.21 -5.21 -13.79
CA PHE A 148 -9.90 -6.32 -12.92
C PHE A 148 -11.06 -6.52 -11.94
N ASP A 149 -11.53 -7.75 -11.85
CA ASP A 149 -12.48 -8.21 -10.84
C ASP A 149 -11.83 -9.37 -10.08
N ALA A 150 -11.67 -9.21 -8.79
CA ALA A 150 -11.09 -10.23 -7.93
C ALA A 150 -12.06 -11.38 -7.63
N GLY A 151 -13.36 -11.22 -7.95
CA GLY A 151 -14.40 -12.19 -7.64
C GLY A 151 -14.77 -12.26 -6.15
N GLU A 152 -15.79 -13.07 -5.85
CA GLU A 152 -16.29 -13.25 -4.48
C GLU A 152 -15.30 -14.01 -3.59
N ASP A 153 -14.55 -14.95 -4.17
CA ASP A 153 -13.55 -15.78 -3.50
C ASP A 153 -12.18 -15.11 -3.34
N ALA A 154 -12.07 -13.80 -3.59
CA ALA A 154 -10.82 -13.09 -3.46
C ALA A 154 -10.20 -13.26 -2.06
N HIS A 155 -8.91 -13.55 -2.01
CA HIS A 155 -8.15 -13.67 -0.76
C HIS A 155 -7.69 -12.31 -0.24
N LEU A 156 -7.59 -11.32 -1.10
CA LEU A 156 -7.11 -9.97 -0.80
C LEU A 156 -8.25 -8.94 -0.78
N ILE A 157 -7.96 -7.81 -0.16
CA ILE A 157 -8.84 -6.64 -0.15
C ILE A 157 -8.44 -5.72 -1.30
N TRP A 158 -9.39 -5.43 -2.19
CA TRP A 158 -9.18 -4.62 -3.38
C TRP A 158 -10.00 -3.32 -3.31
N CYS A 159 -9.34 -2.18 -3.31
CA CYS A 159 -9.95 -0.87 -3.53
C CYS A 159 -9.79 -0.51 -5.03
N THR A 160 -10.83 -0.09 -5.71
CA THR A 160 -12.18 0.33 -5.32
C THR A 160 -13.24 -0.79 -5.28
N GLY A 161 -12.91 -2.07 -5.46
CA GLY A 161 -13.86 -3.17 -5.52
C GLY A 161 -14.46 -3.52 -4.15
N ASN A 162 -14.00 -4.61 -3.55
CA ASN A 162 -14.54 -5.18 -2.31
C ASN A 162 -14.03 -4.54 -1.00
N GLY A 163 -13.17 -3.51 -1.09
CA GLY A 163 -12.38 -3.02 0.04
C GLY A 163 -13.21 -2.54 1.23
N ARG A 164 -14.15 -1.60 0.97
CA ARG A 164 -14.98 -1.02 2.05
C ARG A 164 -15.80 -2.08 2.77
N GLU A 165 -16.47 -2.94 2.03
CA GLU A 165 -17.33 -3.98 2.58
C GLU A 165 -16.54 -5.00 3.40
N ARG A 166 -15.40 -5.48 2.89
CA ARG A 166 -14.56 -6.44 3.60
C ARG A 166 -13.95 -5.88 4.87
N ILE A 167 -13.50 -4.63 4.85
CA ILE A 167 -13.00 -3.95 6.06
C ILE A 167 -14.13 -3.78 7.07
N ALA A 168 -15.32 -3.33 6.66
CA ALA A 168 -16.47 -3.19 7.51
C ALA A 168 -16.86 -4.53 8.17
N ARG A 169 -16.96 -5.59 7.38
CA ARG A 169 -17.26 -6.95 7.87
C ARG A 169 -16.19 -7.46 8.85
N PHE A 170 -14.91 -7.17 8.58
CA PHE A 170 -13.82 -7.54 9.48
C PHE A 170 -13.94 -6.83 10.83
N ILE A 171 -14.30 -5.55 10.85
CA ILE A 171 -14.58 -4.79 12.08
C ILE A 171 -15.78 -5.38 12.83
N ASP A 172 -16.84 -5.75 12.10
CA ASP A 172 -18.05 -6.33 12.72
C ASP A 172 -17.78 -7.68 13.39
N GLN A 173 -16.82 -8.45 12.91
CA GLN A 173 -16.44 -9.75 13.46
C GLN A 173 -15.55 -9.68 14.70
N ALA A 174 -15.07 -8.51 15.09
CA ALA A 174 -14.23 -8.34 16.27
C ALA A 174 -15.00 -8.74 17.55
N LYS A 175 -14.33 -9.52 18.42
CA LYS A 175 -14.90 -10.03 19.67
C LYS A 175 -14.33 -9.38 20.92
N ASP A 176 -13.05 -8.99 20.90
CA ASP A 176 -12.35 -8.49 22.09
C ASP A 176 -11.76 -7.10 21.89
N SER A 177 -10.98 -6.90 20.84
CA SER A 177 -10.29 -5.64 20.61
C SER A 177 -10.01 -5.37 19.14
N ILE A 178 -9.89 -4.08 18.81
CA ILE A 178 -9.46 -3.57 17.50
C ILE A 178 -8.32 -2.60 17.72
N PHE A 179 -7.19 -2.84 17.05
CA PHE A 179 -6.08 -1.91 16.96
C PHE A 179 -5.93 -1.48 15.50
N LEU A 180 -6.08 -0.20 15.25
CA LEU A 180 -6.12 0.33 13.89
C LEU A 180 -5.16 1.53 13.75
N GLN A 181 -4.26 1.49 12.78
CA GLN A 181 -3.41 2.60 12.41
C GLN A 181 -3.78 3.09 11.02
N ASN A 182 -4.15 4.36 10.91
CA ASN A 182 -4.38 5.02 9.62
C ASN A 182 -4.05 6.51 9.73
N GLU A 183 -3.67 7.13 8.62
CA GLU A 183 -3.36 8.56 8.62
C GLU A 183 -4.58 9.39 9.01
N ARG A 184 -5.75 9.07 8.44
CA ARG A 184 -7.01 9.81 8.62
C ARG A 184 -8.21 8.87 8.68
N TYR A 185 -9.23 9.27 9.39
CA TYR A 185 -10.50 8.56 9.53
C TYR A 185 -11.61 9.42 8.94
N GLN A 186 -12.00 9.14 7.70
CA GLN A 186 -12.93 9.97 6.92
C GLN A 186 -14.10 9.19 6.32
N ASP A 187 -13.94 7.87 6.14
CA ASP A 187 -15.01 7.04 5.60
C ASP A 187 -16.10 6.82 6.65
N ALA A 188 -17.30 7.34 6.37
CA ALA A 188 -18.41 7.31 7.31
C ALA A 188 -18.85 5.89 7.68
N VAL A 189 -18.78 4.94 6.73
CA VAL A 189 -19.13 3.55 6.97
C VAL A 189 -18.14 2.90 7.94
N ILE A 190 -16.84 3.11 7.73
CA ILE A 190 -15.82 2.54 8.61
C ILE A 190 -15.87 3.15 10.01
N ILE A 191 -16.06 4.47 10.11
CA ILE A 191 -16.24 5.15 11.41
C ILE A 191 -17.45 4.60 12.15
N GLU A 192 -18.58 4.45 11.46
CA GLU A 192 -19.83 3.91 12.04
C GLU A 192 -19.62 2.48 12.56
N ARG A 193 -18.91 1.61 11.83
CA ARG A 193 -18.61 0.24 12.29
C ARG A 193 -17.69 0.23 13.52
N LEU A 194 -16.71 1.12 13.60
CA LEU A 194 -15.87 1.27 14.79
C LEU A 194 -16.67 1.75 16.00
N VAL A 195 -17.57 2.72 15.81
CA VAL A 195 -18.50 3.19 16.84
C VAL A 195 -19.39 2.04 17.34
N ARG A 196 -20.01 1.28 16.42
CA ARG A 196 -20.82 0.10 16.80
C ARG A 196 -20.00 -0.95 17.55
N ALA A 197 -18.75 -1.18 17.15
CA ALA A 197 -17.86 -2.10 17.85
C ALA A 197 -17.63 -1.63 19.30
N ALA A 198 -17.34 -0.34 19.52
CA ALA A 198 -17.18 0.22 20.85
C ALA A 198 -18.47 0.09 21.68
N CYS A 199 -19.65 0.38 21.09
CA CYS A 199 -20.95 0.20 21.75
C CYS A 199 -21.26 -1.26 22.10
N ARG A 200 -20.70 -2.24 21.40
CA ARG A 200 -20.75 -3.67 21.76
C ARG A 200 -19.76 -4.06 22.88
N GLY A 201 -18.99 -3.12 23.42
CA GLY A 201 -17.99 -3.39 24.45
C GLY A 201 -16.61 -3.80 23.92
N ILE A 202 -16.37 -3.75 22.60
CA ILE A 202 -15.07 -4.04 22.02
C ILE A 202 -14.10 -2.92 22.37
N LYS A 203 -12.88 -3.27 22.80
CA LYS A 203 -11.81 -2.31 23.08
C LYS A 203 -11.23 -1.79 21.78
N VAL A 204 -11.58 -0.56 21.37
CA VAL A 204 -11.13 0.02 20.13
C VAL A 204 -10.03 1.05 20.39
N HIS A 205 -8.88 0.85 19.76
CA HIS A 205 -7.74 1.75 19.77
C HIS A 205 -7.42 2.18 18.33
N VAL A 206 -7.47 3.48 18.07
CA VAL A 206 -7.08 4.03 16.77
C VAL A 206 -5.86 4.91 16.93
N MET A 207 -4.95 4.82 15.97
CA MET A 207 -3.78 5.68 15.86
C MET A 207 -3.91 6.53 14.60
N ALA A 208 -3.78 7.84 14.73
CA ALA A 208 -4.02 8.81 13.67
C ALA A 208 -2.92 9.87 13.62
N ARG A 209 -2.77 10.49 12.43
CA ARG A 209 -1.92 11.67 12.29
C ARG A 209 -2.48 12.82 13.14
N PRO A 210 -1.63 13.54 13.90
CA PRO A 210 -2.11 14.68 14.70
C PRO A 210 -2.78 15.74 13.81
N PRO A 211 -3.95 16.28 14.22
CA PRO A 211 -4.68 17.27 13.42
C PRO A 211 -3.85 18.49 13.01
N HIS A 212 -2.98 18.99 13.88
CA HIS A 212 -2.13 20.15 13.60
C HIS A 212 -1.06 19.90 12.52
N LYS A 213 -0.80 18.63 12.17
CA LYS A 213 0.10 18.23 11.07
C LYS A 213 -0.67 18.04 9.74
N LEU A 214 -2.00 18.17 9.75
CA LEU A 214 -2.81 18.11 8.54
C LEU A 214 -2.82 19.47 7.82
N GLN A 215 -2.92 19.44 6.50
CA GLN A 215 -3.16 20.66 5.71
C GLN A 215 -4.54 21.25 6.04
N LYS A 216 -4.69 22.57 5.95
CA LYS A 216 -5.92 23.27 6.35
C LYS A 216 -7.19 22.74 5.67
N ASP A 217 -7.10 22.42 4.39
CA ASP A 217 -8.18 21.82 3.58
C ASP A 217 -8.61 20.41 4.05
N LYS A 218 -7.76 19.72 4.78
CA LYS A 218 -7.99 18.34 5.28
C LYS A 218 -8.30 18.29 6.78
N LEU A 219 -8.22 19.44 7.46
CA LEU A 219 -8.35 19.50 8.92
C LEU A 219 -9.76 19.11 9.37
N THR A 220 -10.78 19.70 8.75
CA THR A 220 -12.18 19.49 9.13
C THR A 220 -12.60 18.04 8.96
N GLU A 221 -12.27 17.43 7.83
CA GLU A 221 -12.59 16.03 7.53
C GLU A 221 -11.87 15.06 8.48
N GLY A 222 -10.59 15.31 8.78
CA GLY A 222 -9.81 14.43 9.67
C GLY A 222 -10.17 14.53 11.14
N VAL A 223 -10.69 15.68 11.60
CA VAL A 223 -11.06 15.91 13.01
C VAL A 223 -12.44 15.35 13.33
N GLY A 224 -13.41 15.46 12.41
CA GLY A 224 -14.80 15.01 12.66
C GLY A 224 -14.86 13.54 13.03
N GLY A 225 -14.28 12.66 12.24
CA GLY A 225 -14.24 11.23 12.51
C GLY A 225 -13.55 10.87 13.84
N LEU A 226 -12.44 11.54 14.18
CA LEU A 226 -11.74 11.32 15.45
C LEU A 226 -12.57 11.75 16.66
N ARG A 227 -13.30 12.87 16.57
CA ARG A 227 -14.23 13.32 17.63
C ARG A 227 -15.36 12.33 17.83
N THR A 228 -16.06 11.94 16.77
CA THR A 228 -17.13 10.95 16.84
C THR A 228 -16.69 9.65 17.50
N MET A 229 -15.47 9.19 17.20
CA MET A 229 -14.93 7.99 17.83
C MET A 229 -14.57 8.22 19.29
N ALA A 230 -13.99 9.36 19.65
CA ALA A 230 -13.63 9.68 21.02
C ALA A 230 -14.86 9.83 21.93
N ASP A 231 -15.95 10.41 21.42
CA ASP A 231 -17.20 10.62 22.16
C ASP A 231 -17.86 9.32 22.64
N VAL A 232 -17.58 8.19 21.97
CA VAL A 232 -18.05 6.85 22.37
C VAL A 232 -16.99 6.03 23.09
N GLY A 233 -15.90 6.65 23.56
CA GLY A 233 -14.88 6.01 24.37
C GLY A 233 -13.79 5.26 23.59
N ILE A 234 -13.73 5.40 22.26
CA ILE A 234 -12.62 4.87 21.44
C ILE A 234 -11.34 5.62 21.81
N LYS A 235 -10.27 4.87 22.10
CA LYS A 235 -8.97 5.47 22.45
C LYS A 235 -8.25 5.95 21.20
N VAL A 236 -8.12 7.28 21.09
CA VAL A 236 -7.43 7.93 19.98
C VAL A 236 -5.98 8.23 20.35
N HIS A 237 -5.02 7.60 19.67
CA HIS A 237 -3.60 7.82 19.83
C HIS A 237 -3.06 8.67 18.66
N LYS A 238 -2.11 9.55 18.96
CA LYS A 238 -1.47 10.40 17.94
C LYS A 238 -0.17 9.75 17.46
N LEU A 239 -0.02 9.66 16.15
CA LEU A 239 1.28 9.35 15.53
C LEU A 239 2.28 10.48 15.85
N LYS A 240 3.46 10.13 16.29
CA LYS A 240 4.52 11.12 16.58
C LYS A 240 5.13 11.72 15.30
#